data_1d9d663cab991636438165bc2c9186a5
#
_entry.id   1d9d663cab991636438165bc2c9186a5
#
_cell.length_a   1.000
_cell.length_b   1.000
_cell.length_c   1.000
_cell.angle_alpha   90.00
_cell.angle_beta   90.00
_cell.angle_gamma   90.00
#
_symmetry.space_group_name_H-M   'P 1'
#
loop_
_entity.id
_entity.type
_entity.pdbx_description
1 polymer ?
#
loop_
_entity_poly.entity_id
_entity_poly.type
_entity_poly.pdbx_seq_one_letter_code
_entity_poly.pdbx_strand_id
1 'polypeptide(L)'
;SLVPFLERSVQHLGEHISSQRLGLTGRLLGASRKWLLPRGSTGSSTSRLNHDIYPANSIVSQTRRLGDLAIHVRDYRLASTMYDAAYRDYEEDQAAMYSACASEMLGLAQMLHASLSRKGPMPPPSAYLRACDEYVKLRTGEFYALRASVLYAALLNDMQKYDMVAMASFRAAQFTDEIVRALLLEQASMAYLRMERPHTRRSAASLLQAASQYEACGQKHLALRCYTCAANYYKTLCTYLYDHALFKMAFLVHNSGRIDEALS
;
A
#
# COMPACT_ATOMS: atom_id res chain seq x y z
N SER A 1 34.40 -5.08 -2.16
CA SER A 1 33.32 -4.09 -2.08
C SER A 1 32.04 -4.65 -2.69
N LEU A 2 30.89 -4.51 -2.02
CA LEU A 2 29.59 -5.05 -2.46
C LEU A 2 29.04 -4.26 -3.67
N VAL A 3 29.23 -2.95 -3.67
CA VAL A 3 28.67 -2.06 -4.71
C VAL A 3 29.17 -2.39 -6.11
N PRO A 4 30.47 -2.50 -6.39
CA PRO A 4 30.95 -2.87 -7.74
C PRO A 4 30.51 -4.27 -8.19
N PHE A 5 30.24 -5.18 -7.25
CA PHE A 5 29.67 -6.48 -7.57
C PHE A 5 28.22 -6.34 -8.05
N LEU A 6 27.40 -5.55 -7.33
CA LEU A 6 26.02 -5.30 -7.70
C LEU A 6 25.91 -4.56 -9.05
N GLU A 7 26.74 -3.54 -9.27
CA GLU A 7 26.78 -2.80 -10.55
C GLU A 7 27.11 -3.72 -11.72
N ARG A 8 28.12 -4.57 -11.60
CA ARG A 8 28.45 -5.58 -12.62
C ARG A 8 27.30 -6.57 -12.84
N SER A 9 26.62 -6.98 -11.78
CA SER A 9 25.47 -7.88 -11.87
C SER A 9 24.29 -7.23 -12.60
N VAL A 10 24.02 -5.96 -12.35
CA VAL A 10 23.02 -5.16 -13.05
C VAL A 10 23.35 -5.05 -14.53
N GLN A 11 24.59 -4.70 -14.87
CA GLN A 11 25.03 -4.58 -16.25
C GLN A 11 24.91 -5.92 -17.00
N HIS A 12 25.49 -6.98 -16.47
CA HIS A 12 25.46 -8.31 -17.11
C HIS A 12 24.03 -8.83 -17.32
N LEU A 13 23.17 -8.68 -16.29
CA LEU A 13 21.78 -9.11 -16.39
C LEU A 13 20.99 -8.23 -17.37
N GLY A 14 21.26 -6.92 -17.41
CA GLY A 14 20.67 -5.99 -18.35
C GLY A 14 21.00 -6.31 -19.81
N GLU A 15 22.28 -6.59 -20.11
CA GLU A 15 22.74 -7.01 -21.44
C GLU A 15 22.07 -8.34 -21.86
N HIS A 16 22.02 -9.32 -20.96
CA HIS A 16 21.37 -10.61 -21.21
C HIS A 16 19.86 -10.46 -21.53
N ILE A 17 19.12 -9.68 -20.74
CA ILE A 17 17.70 -9.43 -20.99
C ILE A 17 17.49 -8.68 -22.30
N SER A 18 18.31 -7.67 -22.58
CA SER A 18 18.23 -6.89 -23.81
C SER A 18 18.48 -7.76 -25.05
N SER A 19 19.48 -8.63 -25.02
CA SER A 19 19.78 -9.54 -26.12
C SER A 19 18.64 -10.53 -26.39
N GLN A 20 17.98 -11.01 -25.35
CA GLN A 20 16.84 -11.93 -25.46
C GLN A 20 15.55 -11.23 -25.95
N ARG A 21 15.32 -9.97 -25.53
CA ARG A 21 14.12 -9.20 -25.94
C ARG A 21 14.25 -8.60 -27.34
N LEU A 22 15.46 -8.24 -27.79
CA LEU A 22 15.73 -7.66 -29.11
C LEU A 22 15.87 -8.69 -30.22
N GLY A 23 16.12 -9.97 -29.90
CA GLY A 23 16.14 -11.02 -30.89
C GLY A 23 14.79 -11.18 -31.60
N LEU A 24 14.80 -11.25 -32.94
CA LEU A 24 13.62 -11.48 -33.79
C LEU A 24 12.79 -12.70 -33.32
N THR A 25 13.43 -13.65 -32.62
CA THR A 25 12.83 -14.79 -31.98
C THR A 25 12.01 -14.44 -30.72
N GLY A 26 12.27 -13.32 -30.04
CA GLY A 26 11.51 -12.91 -28.86
C GLY A 26 10.04 -12.57 -29.16
N ARG A 27 9.76 -11.99 -30.34
CA ARG A 27 8.39 -11.73 -30.79
C ARG A 27 7.65 -13.00 -31.25
N LEU A 28 8.36 -13.95 -31.86
CA LEU A 28 7.82 -15.24 -32.29
C LEU A 28 7.64 -16.21 -31.12
N LEU A 29 8.52 -16.18 -30.11
CA LEU A 29 8.40 -16.99 -28.90
C LEU A 29 7.28 -16.52 -27.96
N GLY A 30 6.95 -15.23 -27.94
CA GLY A 30 5.75 -14.71 -27.26
C GLY A 30 4.45 -15.29 -27.84
N ALA A 31 4.39 -15.47 -29.17
CA ALA A 31 3.28 -16.12 -29.84
C ALA A 31 3.28 -17.65 -29.65
N SER A 32 4.46 -18.29 -29.56
CA SER A 32 4.57 -19.74 -29.41
C SER A 32 4.46 -20.23 -27.96
N ARG A 33 4.60 -19.35 -26.96
CA ARG A 33 4.38 -19.70 -25.54
C ARG A 33 2.95 -20.20 -25.28
N LYS A 34 1.95 -19.67 -25.99
CA LYS A 34 0.57 -20.19 -25.94
C LYS A 34 0.43 -21.61 -26.52
N TRP A 35 1.39 -22.07 -27.34
CA TRP A 35 1.34 -23.38 -28.00
C TRP A 35 2.16 -24.47 -27.29
N LEU A 36 3.14 -24.10 -26.46
CA LEU A 36 4.05 -25.03 -25.78
C LEU A 36 3.66 -25.36 -24.34
N LEU A 37 2.63 -24.71 -23.79
CA LEU A 37 2.01 -25.16 -22.55
C LEU A 37 1.12 -26.36 -22.89
N PRO A 38 1.34 -27.57 -22.29
CA PRO A 38 0.49 -28.70 -22.51
C PRO A 38 -0.94 -28.31 -22.12
N ARG A 39 -1.83 -28.30 -23.13
CA ARG A 39 -3.26 -28.13 -22.97
C ARG A 39 -3.85 -29.46 -22.45
N GLY A 40 -3.54 -29.73 -21.18
CA GLY A 40 -3.92 -30.97 -20.51
C GLY A 40 -4.33 -30.72 -19.09
N SER A 41 -5.57 -30.31 -18.92
CA SER A 41 -6.58 -30.87 -18.02
C SER A 41 -7.62 -29.81 -17.68
N THR A 42 -8.75 -29.91 -18.32
CA THR A 42 -10.06 -29.51 -17.81
C THR A 42 -10.26 -30.19 -16.45
N GLY A 43 -10.41 -29.41 -15.39
CA GLY A 43 -10.87 -29.96 -14.12
C GLY A 43 -10.35 -29.24 -12.89
N SER A 44 -11.28 -28.58 -12.21
CA SER A 44 -11.25 -28.13 -10.84
C SER A 44 -10.42 -26.87 -10.54
N SER A 45 -11.16 -25.79 -10.37
CA SER A 45 -10.82 -24.57 -9.65
C SER A 45 -10.45 -24.87 -8.19
N THR A 46 -9.22 -25.28 -7.96
CA THR A 46 -8.58 -25.15 -6.66
C THR A 46 -7.37 -24.25 -6.86
N SER A 47 -7.40 -23.08 -6.25
CA SER A 47 -6.32 -22.13 -6.16
C SER A 47 -5.06 -22.81 -5.60
N ARG A 48 -4.31 -23.48 -6.45
CA ARG A 48 -2.94 -23.84 -6.16
C ARG A 48 -2.17 -22.52 -6.18
N LEU A 49 -1.65 -22.14 -5.04
CA LEU A 49 -0.55 -21.19 -4.91
C LEU A 49 0.60 -21.75 -5.77
N ASN A 50 0.62 -21.39 -7.04
CA ASN A 50 1.64 -21.86 -7.99
C ASN A 50 2.94 -21.12 -7.67
N HIS A 51 3.69 -21.65 -6.70
CA HIS A 51 5.03 -21.19 -6.37
C HIS A 51 6.03 -21.37 -7.53
N ASP A 52 5.65 -22.13 -8.59
CA ASP A 52 6.53 -22.57 -9.68
C ASP A 52 6.17 -22.03 -11.07
N ILE A 53 5.30 -21.01 -11.17
CA ILE A 53 4.89 -20.48 -12.50
C ILE A 53 6.06 -19.86 -13.25
N TYR A 54 7.00 -19.23 -12.53
CA TYR A 54 8.14 -18.52 -13.13
C TYR A 54 9.46 -19.06 -12.59
N PRO A 55 10.13 -19.97 -13.30
CA PRO A 55 11.46 -20.45 -12.91
C PRO A 55 12.46 -19.30 -12.93
N ALA A 56 13.50 -19.39 -12.09
CA ALA A 56 14.50 -18.33 -11.91
C ALA A 56 15.21 -17.89 -13.20
N ASN A 57 15.28 -18.78 -14.19
CA ASN A 57 15.91 -18.53 -15.51
C ASN A 57 14.91 -17.94 -16.51
N SER A 58 13.61 -17.83 -16.19
CA SER A 58 12.67 -17.18 -17.10
C SER A 58 13.03 -15.71 -17.28
N ILE A 59 12.81 -15.17 -18.48
CA ILE A 59 13.11 -13.78 -18.79
C ILE A 59 12.32 -12.82 -17.89
N VAL A 60 11.11 -13.19 -17.51
CA VAL A 60 10.25 -12.38 -16.61
C VAL A 60 10.82 -12.33 -15.21
N SER A 61 11.25 -13.49 -14.65
CA SER A 61 11.91 -13.53 -13.33
C SER A 61 13.23 -12.76 -13.34
N GLN A 62 14.00 -12.84 -14.42
CA GLN A 62 15.24 -12.08 -14.56
C GLN A 62 14.99 -10.57 -14.68
N THR A 63 13.94 -10.17 -15.41
CA THR A 63 13.52 -8.76 -15.51
C THR A 63 13.14 -8.23 -14.13
N ARG A 64 12.35 -8.99 -13.36
CA ARG A 64 12.00 -8.64 -11.98
C ARG A 64 13.24 -8.51 -11.10
N ARG A 65 14.15 -9.49 -11.17
CA ARG A 65 15.41 -9.49 -10.42
C ARG A 65 16.31 -8.31 -10.77
N LEU A 66 16.34 -7.90 -12.03
CA LEU A 66 17.08 -6.71 -12.44
C LEU A 66 16.50 -5.44 -11.80
N GLY A 67 15.18 -5.34 -11.70
CA GLY A 67 14.50 -4.26 -10.96
C GLY A 67 14.89 -4.24 -9.48
N ASP A 68 14.93 -5.42 -8.84
CA ASP A 68 15.32 -5.55 -7.42
C ASP A 68 16.78 -5.12 -7.20
N LEU A 69 17.70 -5.53 -8.08
CA LEU A 69 19.10 -5.10 -8.03
C LEU A 69 19.26 -3.60 -8.29
N ALA A 70 18.50 -3.05 -9.23
CA ALA A 70 18.53 -1.62 -9.55
C ALA A 70 18.09 -0.75 -8.34
N ILE A 71 17.12 -1.19 -7.54
CA ILE A 71 16.76 -0.51 -6.27
C ILE A 71 17.97 -0.49 -5.31
N HIS A 72 18.69 -1.59 -5.18
CA HIS A 72 19.85 -1.68 -4.27
C HIS A 72 21.00 -0.75 -4.68
N VAL A 73 21.21 -0.55 -5.97
CA VAL A 73 22.22 0.42 -6.48
C VAL A 73 21.63 1.85 -6.61
N ARG A 74 20.38 2.06 -6.20
CA ARG A 74 19.65 3.34 -6.26
C ARG A 74 19.39 3.87 -7.68
N ASP A 75 19.44 3.01 -8.69
CA ASP A 75 18.97 3.34 -10.04
C ASP A 75 17.45 3.12 -10.13
N TYR A 76 16.69 4.06 -9.55
CA TYR A 76 15.23 3.96 -9.50
C TYR A 76 14.56 4.13 -10.87
N ARG A 77 15.25 4.72 -11.86
CA ARG A 77 14.74 4.83 -13.23
C ARG A 77 14.76 3.48 -13.91
N LEU A 78 15.91 2.79 -13.84
CA LEU A 78 16.02 1.42 -14.34
C LEU A 78 15.04 0.50 -13.62
N ALA A 79 14.97 0.58 -12.30
CA ALA A 79 14.04 -0.21 -11.49
C ALA A 79 12.59 -0.03 -11.96
N SER A 80 12.13 1.21 -12.13
CA SER A 80 10.77 1.51 -12.62
C SER A 80 10.51 0.92 -14.00
N THR A 81 11.48 1.01 -14.92
CA THR A 81 11.34 0.44 -16.26
C THR A 81 11.23 -1.09 -16.21
N MET A 82 12.03 -1.73 -15.38
CA MET A 82 12.04 -3.20 -15.25
C MET A 82 10.77 -3.73 -14.58
N TYR A 83 10.29 -3.05 -13.54
CA TYR A 83 9.04 -3.45 -12.89
C TYR A 83 7.81 -3.22 -13.77
N ASP A 84 7.78 -2.14 -14.58
CA ASP A 84 6.70 -1.93 -15.55
C ASP A 84 6.70 -3.00 -16.64
N ALA A 85 7.89 -3.40 -17.12
CA ALA A 85 8.01 -4.49 -18.08
C ALA A 85 7.57 -5.83 -17.47
N ALA A 86 8.01 -6.15 -16.25
CA ALA A 86 7.59 -7.37 -15.56
C ALA A 86 6.08 -7.37 -15.26
N TYR A 87 5.52 -6.22 -14.87
CA TYR A 87 4.08 -6.07 -14.66
C TYR A 87 3.29 -6.46 -15.92
N ARG A 88 3.67 -5.93 -17.08
CA ARG A 88 2.98 -6.25 -18.35
C ARG A 88 3.05 -7.73 -18.70
N ASP A 89 4.23 -8.34 -18.53
CA ASP A 89 4.41 -9.77 -18.78
C ASP A 89 3.51 -10.59 -17.84
N TYR A 90 3.41 -10.24 -16.55
CA TYR A 90 2.54 -10.92 -15.57
C TYR A 90 1.04 -10.67 -15.82
N GLU A 91 0.67 -9.49 -16.31
CA GLU A 91 -0.71 -9.17 -16.67
C GLU A 91 -1.17 -9.98 -17.89
N GLU A 92 -0.32 -10.11 -18.92
CA GLU A 92 -0.58 -10.95 -20.09
C GLU A 92 -0.77 -12.43 -19.71
N ASP A 93 0.01 -12.91 -18.74
CA ASP A 93 -0.09 -14.29 -18.23
C ASP A 93 -1.23 -14.47 -17.19
N GLN A 94 -1.97 -13.41 -16.87
CA GLN A 94 -3.03 -13.38 -15.84
C GLN A 94 -2.56 -13.84 -14.45
N ALA A 95 -1.29 -13.59 -14.13
CA ALA A 95 -0.65 -13.96 -12.88
C ALA A 95 -0.86 -12.87 -11.81
N ALA A 96 -2.09 -12.76 -11.29
CA ALA A 96 -2.57 -11.65 -10.47
C ALA A 96 -1.69 -11.31 -9.24
N MET A 97 -1.13 -12.31 -8.56
CA MET A 97 -0.25 -12.06 -7.41
C MET A 97 1.10 -11.45 -7.84
N TYR A 98 1.63 -11.91 -8.97
CA TYR A 98 2.92 -11.41 -9.49
C TYR A 98 2.75 -10.01 -10.10
N SER A 99 1.63 -9.75 -10.79
CA SER A 99 1.33 -8.41 -11.34
C SER A 99 1.13 -7.40 -10.22
N ALA A 100 0.40 -7.74 -9.15
CA ALA A 100 0.24 -6.90 -7.97
C ALA A 100 1.59 -6.56 -7.31
N CYS A 101 2.45 -7.57 -7.10
CA CYS A 101 3.80 -7.38 -6.56
C CYS A 101 4.67 -6.49 -7.44
N ALA A 102 4.63 -6.66 -8.77
CA ALA A 102 5.40 -5.83 -9.69
C ALA A 102 4.90 -4.38 -9.70
N SER A 103 3.57 -4.18 -9.63
CA SER A 103 2.94 -2.87 -9.55
C SER A 103 3.26 -2.15 -8.22
N GLU A 104 3.30 -2.88 -7.08
CA GLU A 104 3.75 -2.35 -5.79
C GLU A 104 5.19 -1.82 -5.88
N MET A 105 6.10 -2.65 -6.42
CA MET A 105 7.51 -2.28 -6.55
C MET A 105 7.75 -1.16 -7.56
N LEU A 106 6.93 -1.10 -8.62
CA LEU A 106 6.91 0.03 -9.57
C LEU A 106 6.56 1.33 -8.83
N GLY A 107 5.48 1.33 -8.07
CA GLY A 107 5.07 2.48 -7.26
C GLY A 107 6.14 2.90 -6.26
N LEU A 108 6.77 1.95 -5.58
CA LEU A 108 7.89 2.18 -4.67
C LEU A 108 9.08 2.84 -5.38
N ALA A 109 9.51 2.29 -6.52
CA ALA A 109 10.64 2.83 -7.30
C ALA A 109 10.36 4.26 -7.79
N GLN A 110 9.14 4.54 -8.25
CA GLN A 110 8.72 5.89 -8.67
C GLN A 110 8.76 6.88 -7.49
N MET A 111 8.29 6.47 -6.32
CA MET A 111 8.31 7.30 -5.11
C MET A 111 9.74 7.58 -4.63
N LEU A 112 10.60 6.56 -4.61
CA LEU A 112 12.01 6.72 -4.25
C LEU A 112 12.73 7.63 -5.23
N HIS A 113 12.44 7.52 -6.53
CA HIS A 113 12.98 8.46 -7.54
C HIS A 113 12.54 9.90 -7.29
N ALA A 114 11.26 10.11 -6.99
CA ALA A 114 10.72 11.43 -6.68
C ALA A 114 11.30 12.00 -5.38
N SER A 115 11.57 11.19 -4.36
CA SER A 115 12.16 11.63 -3.10
C SER A 115 13.58 12.18 -3.27
N LEU A 116 14.35 11.66 -4.22
CA LEU A 116 15.67 12.22 -4.57
C LEU A 116 15.55 13.58 -5.27
N SER A 117 14.50 13.77 -6.05
CA SER A 117 14.25 14.98 -6.82
C SER A 117 13.33 15.93 -6.07
N ARG A 118 13.77 16.47 -4.93
CA ARG A 118 12.96 17.30 -4.00
C ARG A 118 12.06 18.37 -4.66
N LYS A 119 12.29 18.74 -5.92
CA LYS A 119 11.53 19.73 -6.69
C LYS A 119 10.78 19.13 -7.89
N GLY A 120 10.85 17.81 -8.10
CA GLY A 120 10.15 17.16 -9.19
C GLY A 120 8.65 16.99 -8.91
N PRO A 121 7.82 16.82 -9.97
CA PRO A 121 6.41 16.50 -9.79
C PRO A 121 6.27 15.14 -9.10
N MET A 122 5.25 15.03 -8.24
CA MET A 122 4.89 13.76 -7.61
C MET A 122 4.45 12.75 -8.68
N PRO A 123 4.94 11.52 -8.64
CA PRO A 123 4.43 10.48 -9.51
C PRO A 123 2.95 10.21 -9.19
N PRO A 124 2.15 9.87 -10.21
CA PRO A 124 0.76 9.52 -9.98
C PRO A 124 0.68 8.25 -9.12
N PRO A 125 -0.30 8.16 -8.20
CA PRO A 125 -0.44 6.99 -7.32
C PRO A 125 -0.98 5.74 -8.04
N SER A 126 -1.06 5.76 -9.38
CA SER A 126 -1.71 4.72 -10.17
C SER A 126 -1.14 3.33 -9.96
N ALA A 127 0.19 3.19 -9.88
CA ALA A 127 0.84 1.91 -9.65
C ALA A 127 0.51 1.35 -8.25
N TYR A 128 0.60 2.19 -7.22
CA TYR A 128 0.22 1.83 -5.86
C TYR A 128 -1.27 1.44 -5.77
N LEU A 129 -2.16 2.26 -6.35
CA LEU A 129 -3.60 2.01 -6.30
C LEU A 129 -3.95 0.69 -6.98
N ARG A 130 -3.39 0.44 -8.15
CA ARG A 130 -3.55 -0.81 -8.90
C ARG A 130 -3.07 -2.02 -8.08
N ALA A 131 -1.89 -1.93 -7.46
CA ALA A 131 -1.38 -3.01 -6.61
C ALA A 131 -2.35 -3.33 -5.46
N CYS A 132 -2.84 -2.32 -4.75
CA CYS A 132 -3.82 -2.51 -3.67
C CYS A 132 -5.12 -3.13 -4.19
N ASP A 133 -5.66 -2.66 -5.32
CA ASP A 133 -6.90 -3.18 -5.90
C ASP A 133 -6.77 -4.65 -6.35
N GLU A 134 -5.61 -5.02 -6.89
CA GLU A 134 -5.32 -6.41 -7.26
C GLU A 134 -5.15 -7.29 -6.02
N TYR A 135 -4.42 -6.83 -4.99
CA TYR A 135 -4.28 -7.58 -3.74
C TYR A 135 -5.62 -7.83 -3.05
N VAL A 136 -6.48 -6.82 -2.97
CA VAL A 136 -7.81 -6.95 -2.31
C VAL A 136 -8.70 -7.97 -3.02
N LYS A 137 -8.54 -8.15 -4.33
CA LYS A 137 -9.27 -9.19 -5.09
C LYS A 137 -8.78 -10.61 -4.77
N LEU A 138 -7.58 -10.76 -4.22
CA LEU A 138 -7.00 -12.04 -3.85
C LEU A 138 -7.48 -12.46 -2.46
N ARG A 139 -7.83 -13.72 -2.29
CA ARG A 139 -8.39 -14.26 -1.02
C ARG A 139 -7.50 -14.04 0.22
N THR A 140 -6.20 -13.88 0.04
CA THR A 140 -5.21 -13.69 1.11
C THR A 140 -4.42 -12.39 0.92
N GLY A 141 -4.94 -11.48 0.10
CA GLY A 141 -4.20 -10.29 -0.36
C GLY A 141 -4.29 -9.09 0.57
N GLU A 142 -5.23 -9.08 1.54
CA GLU A 142 -5.46 -7.94 2.45
C GLU A 142 -4.19 -7.50 3.20
N PHE A 143 -3.41 -8.47 3.68
CA PHE A 143 -2.14 -8.18 4.35
C PHE A 143 -1.15 -7.46 3.41
N TYR A 144 -1.05 -7.89 2.15
CA TYR A 144 -0.15 -7.25 1.18
C TYR A 144 -0.64 -5.87 0.78
N ALA A 145 -1.95 -5.67 0.65
CA ALA A 145 -2.56 -4.37 0.40
C ALA A 145 -2.30 -3.40 1.57
N LEU A 146 -2.43 -3.89 2.81
CA LEU A 146 -2.10 -3.12 4.01
C LEU A 146 -0.61 -2.74 4.04
N ARG A 147 0.28 -3.70 3.82
CA ARG A 147 1.73 -3.48 3.77
C ARG A 147 2.10 -2.41 2.75
N ALA A 148 1.60 -2.55 1.51
CA ALA A 148 1.83 -1.59 0.44
C ALA A 148 1.34 -0.18 0.82
N SER A 149 0.16 -0.10 1.46
CA SER A 149 -0.43 1.17 1.91
C SER A 149 0.39 1.85 2.99
N VAL A 150 0.88 1.09 3.97
CA VAL A 150 1.72 1.61 5.06
C VAL A 150 3.07 2.10 4.53
N LEU A 151 3.71 1.33 3.65
CA LEU A 151 4.96 1.74 3.00
C LEU A 151 4.78 3.03 2.18
N TYR A 152 3.70 3.10 1.40
CA TYR A 152 3.39 4.28 0.61
C TYR A 152 3.13 5.50 1.49
N ALA A 153 2.34 5.34 2.57
CA ALA A 153 2.08 6.41 3.53
C ALA A 153 3.36 6.87 4.26
N ALA A 154 4.28 5.96 4.59
CA ALA A 154 5.55 6.29 5.20
C ALA A 154 6.42 7.17 4.28
N LEU A 155 6.55 6.79 2.99
CA LEU A 155 7.28 7.60 2.01
C LEU A 155 6.66 8.98 1.81
N LEU A 156 5.34 9.06 1.73
CA LEU A 156 4.62 10.33 1.64
C LEU A 156 4.84 11.20 2.88
N ASN A 157 4.87 10.60 4.06
CA ASN A 157 5.15 11.31 5.31
C ASN A 157 6.57 11.90 5.32
N ASP A 158 7.56 11.14 4.86
CA ASP A 158 8.95 11.63 4.72
C ASP A 158 9.06 12.78 3.71
N MET A 159 8.22 12.74 2.67
CA MET A 159 8.10 13.81 1.68
C MET A 159 7.17 14.96 2.13
N GLN A 160 6.61 14.90 3.34
CA GLN A 160 5.69 15.88 3.92
C GLN A 160 4.39 16.09 3.10
N LYS A 161 3.93 15.06 2.38
CA LYS A 161 2.69 15.06 1.58
C LYS A 161 1.51 14.55 2.41
N TYR A 162 1.18 15.28 3.48
CA TYR A 162 0.21 14.86 4.49
C TYR A 162 -1.22 14.68 3.99
N ASP A 163 -1.63 15.40 2.96
CA ASP A 163 -2.90 15.21 2.26
C ASP A 163 -3.01 13.81 1.66
N MET A 164 -1.95 13.39 0.97
CA MET A 164 -1.88 12.04 0.37
C MET A 164 -1.72 10.94 1.44
N VAL A 165 -1.00 11.22 2.54
CA VAL A 165 -0.92 10.30 3.70
C VAL A 165 -2.31 10.03 4.26
N ALA A 166 -3.11 11.07 4.49
CA ALA A 166 -4.47 10.91 4.99
C ALA A 166 -5.33 10.08 4.03
N MET A 167 -5.27 10.35 2.72
CA MET A 167 -6.00 9.59 1.71
C MET A 167 -5.58 8.12 1.66
N ALA A 168 -4.28 7.84 1.69
CA ALA A 168 -3.76 6.46 1.70
C ALA A 168 -4.21 5.69 2.95
N SER A 169 -4.17 6.31 4.12
CA SER A 169 -4.64 5.72 5.38
C SER A 169 -6.14 5.44 5.37
N PHE A 170 -6.96 6.38 4.86
CA PHE A 170 -8.39 6.18 4.69
C PHE A 170 -8.72 5.02 3.76
N ARG A 171 -8.02 4.93 2.63
CA ARG A 171 -8.22 3.83 1.69
C ARG A 171 -7.84 2.49 2.31
N ALA A 172 -6.69 2.42 2.99
CA ALA A 172 -6.24 1.22 3.68
C ALA A 172 -7.25 0.76 4.75
N ALA A 173 -7.89 1.69 5.45
CA ALA A 173 -8.91 1.40 6.45
C ALA A 173 -10.14 0.66 5.90
N GLN A 174 -10.39 0.71 4.59
CA GLN A 174 -11.58 0.09 3.99
C GLN A 174 -11.47 -1.44 3.88
N PHE A 175 -10.27 -2.00 3.83
CA PHE A 175 -10.02 -3.43 3.62
C PHE A 175 -9.25 -4.09 4.76
N THR A 176 -9.29 -3.52 5.95
CA THR A 176 -8.57 -4.04 7.13
C THR A 176 -9.52 -4.35 8.27
N ASP A 177 -9.03 -5.14 9.24
CA ASP A 177 -9.73 -5.44 10.48
C ASP A 177 -10.06 -4.19 11.28
N GLU A 178 -11.04 -4.27 12.15
CA GLU A 178 -11.58 -3.14 12.93
C GLU A 178 -10.50 -2.40 13.74
N ILE A 179 -9.59 -3.11 14.40
CA ILE A 179 -8.52 -2.49 15.20
C ILE A 179 -7.49 -1.78 14.31
N VAL A 180 -7.11 -2.40 13.19
CA VAL A 180 -6.18 -1.79 12.22
C VAL A 180 -6.83 -0.61 11.54
N ARG A 181 -8.13 -0.72 11.22
CA ARG A 181 -8.96 0.39 10.70
C ARG A 181 -8.94 1.58 11.64
N ALA A 182 -9.15 1.36 12.94
CA ALA A 182 -9.10 2.43 13.93
C ALA A 182 -7.74 3.12 13.97
N LEU A 183 -6.63 2.36 13.95
CA LEU A 183 -5.28 2.90 13.91
C LEU A 183 -5.02 3.73 12.64
N LEU A 184 -5.47 3.26 11.49
CA LEU A 184 -5.29 3.98 10.22
C LEU A 184 -6.11 5.28 10.17
N LEU A 185 -7.33 5.27 10.73
CA LEU A 185 -8.15 6.47 10.86
C LEU A 185 -7.53 7.49 11.81
N GLU A 186 -6.92 7.04 12.91
CA GLU A 186 -6.15 7.90 13.81
C GLU A 186 -4.92 8.50 13.11
N GLN A 187 -4.18 7.71 12.32
CA GLN A 187 -3.07 8.21 11.48
C GLN A 187 -3.54 9.25 10.45
N ALA A 188 -4.68 9.01 9.81
CA ALA A 188 -5.27 9.99 8.89
C ALA A 188 -5.61 11.31 9.61
N SER A 189 -6.15 11.23 10.83
CA SER A 189 -6.43 12.42 11.66
C SER A 189 -5.17 13.22 11.93
N MET A 190 -4.09 12.56 12.34
CA MET A 190 -2.81 13.22 12.60
C MET A 190 -2.21 13.85 11.34
N ALA A 191 -2.35 13.19 10.18
CA ALA A 191 -1.91 13.74 8.90
C ALA A 191 -2.68 15.03 8.55
N TYR A 192 -4.00 15.08 8.76
CA TYR A 192 -4.82 16.28 8.54
C TYR A 192 -4.37 17.47 9.41
N LEU A 193 -3.86 17.24 10.62
CA LEU A 193 -3.36 18.31 11.50
C LEU A 193 -1.97 18.81 11.11
N ARG A 194 -1.15 17.96 10.44
CA ARG A 194 0.20 18.31 10.00
C ARG A 194 0.26 19.09 8.69
N MET A 195 -0.88 19.28 8.00
CA MET A 195 -0.94 20.09 6.79
C MET A 195 -0.60 21.55 7.10
N GLU A 196 -0.07 22.28 6.12
CA GLU A 196 0.19 23.73 6.25
C GLU A 196 -1.05 24.50 6.72
N ARG A 197 -2.22 24.10 6.25
CA ARG A 197 -3.53 24.54 6.76
C ARG A 197 -4.20 23.35 7.42
N PRO A 198 -4.20 23.25 8.75
CA PRO A 198 -4.79 22.12 9.46
C PRO A 198 -6.28 21.93 9.14
N HIS A 199 -6.65 20.73 8.71
CA HIS A 199 -8.03 20.37 8.41
C HIS A 199 -8.71 19.80 9.67
N THR A 200 -8.95 20.65 10.67
CA THR A 200 -9.46 20.27 12.00
C THR A 200 -10.77 19.49 11.94
N ARG A 201 -11.72 19.87 11.04
CA ARG A 201 -13.00 19.14 10.87
C ARG A 201 -12.78 17.70 10.38
N ARG A 202 -11.90 17.51 9.40
CA ARG A 202 -11.59 16.17 8.87
C ARG A 202 -10.87 15.33 9.90
N SER A 203 -9.93 15.93 10.64
CA SER A 203 -9.24 15.29 11.74
C SER A 203 -10.23 14.81 12.81
N ALA A 204 -11.12 15.68 13.28
CA ALA A 204 -12.10 15.35 14.29
C ALA A 204 -13.08 14.25 13.81
N ALA A 205 -13.51 14.29 12.55
CA ALA A 205 -14.36 13.25 11.96
C ALA A 205 -13.65 11.89 11.92
N SER A 206 -12.36 11.88 11.54
CA SER A 206 -11.55 10.66 11.53
C SER A 206 -11.38 10.08 12.95
N LEU A 207 -11.19 10.96 13.96
CA LEU A 207 -11.10 10.54 15.36
C LEU A 207 -12.41 9.93 15.88
N LEU A 208 -13.57 10.50 15.52
CA LEU A 208 -14.87 9.91 15.88
C LEU A 208 -15.05 8.51 15.27
N GLN A 209 -14.67 8.35 14.01
CA GLN A 209 -14.71 7.04 13.35
C GLN A 209 -13.74 6.05 14.02
N ALA A 210 -12.51 6.48 14.31
CA ALA A 210 -11.53 5.65 15.02
C ALA A 210 -12.04 5.23 16.39
N ALA A 211 -12.63 6.18 17.16
CA ALA A 211 -13.19 5.91 18.47
C ALA A 211 -14.30 4.85 18.42
N SER A 212 -15.20 4.94 17.45
CA SER A 212 -16.27 3.96 17.23
C SER A 212 -15.70 2.55 16.92
N GLN A 213 -14.64 2.45 16.12
CA GLN A 213 -13.98 1.17 15.83
C GLN A 213 -13.28 0.61 17.07
N TYR A 214 -12.56 1.45 17.84
CA TYR A 214 -11.96 1.01 19.10
C TYR A 214 -13.01 0.55 20.10
N GLU A 215 -14.15 1.22 20.18
CA GLU A 215 -15.28 0.82 21.04
C GLU A 215 -15.80 -0.57 20.63
N ALA A 216 -16.01 -0.81 19.33
CA ALA A 216 -16.43 -2.11 18.80
C ALA A 216 -15.45 -3.24 19.14
N CYS A 217 -14.14 -2.94 19.11
CA CYS A 217 -13.07 -3.88 19.50
C CYS A 217 -12.88 -4.02 21.02
N GLY A 218 -13.69 -3.36 21.85
CA GLY A 218 -13.54 -3.38 23.31
C GLY A 218 -12.35 -2.58 23.86
N GLN A 219 -11.67 -1.78 23.01
CA GLN A 219 -10.52 -0.95 23.37
C GLN A 219 -10.97 0.38 24.00
N LYS A 220 -11.62 0.31 25.17
CA LYS A 220 -12.30 1.43 25.84
C LYS A 220 -11.39 2.66 26.07
N HIS A 221 -10.13 2.45 26.47
CA HIS A 221 -9.20 3.54 26.74
C HIS A 221 -8.78 4.28 25.45
N LEU A 222 -8.57 3.56 24.35
CA LEU A 222 -8.26 4.16 23.06
C LEU A 222 -9.47 4.91 22.50
N ALA A 223 -10.67 4.31 22.62
CA ALA A 223 -11.92 4.96 22.24
C ALA A 223 -12.13 6.26 23.02
N LEU A 224 -11.98 6.22 24.35
CA LEU A 224 -12.14 7.40 25.21
C LEU A 224 -11.17 8.51 24.83
N ARG A 225 -9.90 8.20 24.60
CA ARG A 225 -8.90 9.15 24.13
C ARG A 225 -9.31 9.82 22.82
N CYS A 226 -9.75 9.04 21.83
CA CYS A 226 -10.16 9.56 20.54
C CYS A 226 -11.44 10.42 20.64
N TYR A 227 -12.44 10.03 21.45
CA TYR A 227 -13.61 10.86 21.72
C TYR A 227 -13.26 12.17 22.40
N THR A 228 -12.38 12.14 23.40
CA THR A 228 -11.89 13.36 24.10
C THR A 228 -11.21 14.31 23.12
N CYS A 229 -10.31 13.81 22.29
CA CYS A 229 -9.65 14.64 21.28
C CYS A 229 -10.66 15.21 20.27
N ALA A 230 -11.61 14.42 19.78
CA ALA A 230 -12.64 14.88 18.86
C ALA A 230 -13.56 15.93 19.51
N ALA A 231 -13.98 15.74 20.76
CA ALA A 231 -14.81 16.68 21.49
C ALA A 231 -14.15 18.06 21.60
N ASN A 232 -12.84 18.11 21.89
CA ASN A 232 -12.09 19.37 21.96
C ASN A 232 -12.17 20.17 20.66
N TYR A 233 -12.14 19.51 19.50
CA TYR A 233 -12.30 20.18 18.21
C TYR A 233 -13.75 20.58 17.91
N TYR A 234 -14.74 19.75 18.29
CA TYR A 234 -16.14 20.02 18.00
C TYR A 234 -16.80 21.02 18.93
N LYS A 235 -16.22 21.30 20.09
CA LYS A 235 -16.74 22.27 21.07
C LYS A 235 -17.11 23.61 20.45
N THR A 236 -16.33 24.05 19.44
CA THR A 236 -16.57 25.32 18.74
C THR A 236 -17.14 25.16 17.34
N LEU A 237 -17.14 23.94 16.80
CA LEU A 237 -17.47 23.69 15.39
C LEU A 237 -18.87 23.12 15.19
N CYS A 238 -19.35 22.27 16.08
CA CYS A 238 -20.62 21.57 15.93
C CYS A 238 -21.11 20.99 17.26
N THR A 239 -22.11 21.63 17.85
CA THR A 239 -22.67 21.23 19.16
C THR A 239 -23.19 19.79 19.16
N TYR A 240 -23.88 19.36 18.10
CA TYR A 240 -24.43 18.02 18.01
C TYR A 240 -23.35 16.93 18.09
N LEU A 241 -22.24 17.08 17.35
CA LEU A 241 -21.13 16.13 17.40
C LEU A 241 -20.35 16.20 18.70
N TYR A 242 -20.29 17.37 19.31
CA TYR A 242 -19.74 17.55 20.64
C TYR A 242 -20.53 16.78 21.70
N ASP A 243 -21.88 16.98 21.73
CA ASP A 243 -22.77 16.29 22.66
C ASP A 243 -22.73 14.77 22.45
N HIS A 244 -22.67 14.33 21.19
CA HIS A 244 -22.51 12.91 20.88
C HIS A 244 -21.21 12.34 21.46
N ALA A 245 -20.09 13.06 21.30
CA ALA A 245 -18.79 12.62 21.85
C ALA A 245 -18.83 12.57 23.38
N LEU A 246 -19.42 13.57 24.03
CA LEU A 246 -19.59 13.59 25.49
C LEU A 246 -20.45 12.43 26.00
N PHE A 247 -21.59 12.18 25.32
CA PHE A 247 -22.43 11.02 25.66
C PHE A 247 -21.66 9.70 25.57
N LYS A 248 -20.90 9.51 24.50
CA LYS A 248 -20.06 8.29 24.33
C LYS A 248 -18.99 8.18 25.40
N MET A 249 -18.34 9.28 25.76
CA MET A 249 -17.34 9.32 26.84
C MET A 249 -17.98 8.91 28.18
N ALA A 250 -19.10 9.54 28.56
CA ALA A 250 -19.81 9.22 29.80
C ALA A 250 -20.25 7.75 29.83
N PHE A 251 -20.76 7.23 28.72
CA PHE A 251 -21.16 5.82 28.60
C PHE A 251 -19.97 4.86 28.77
N LEU A 252 -18.82 5.15 28.17
CA LEU A 252 -17.62 4.32 28.31
C LEU A 252 -17.05 4.34 29.73
N VAL A 253 -17.04 5.50 30.38
CA VAL A 253 -16.55 5.68 31.76
C VAL A 253 -17.47 4.96 32.72
N HIS A 254 -18.80 5.12 32.58
CA HIS A 254 -19.80 4.40 33.39
C HIS A 254 -19.62 2.88 33.28
N ASN A 255 -19.48 2.35 32.04
CA ASN A 255 -19.28 0.92 31.80
C ASN A 255 -17.91 0.39 32.25
N SER A 256 -17.00 1.29 32.64
CA SER A 256 -15.71 0.94 33.24
C SER A 256 -15.74 0.92 34.78
N GLY A 257 -16.91 1.16 35.38
CA GLY A 257 -17.10 1.21 36.86
C GLY A 257 -16.62 2.51 37.52
N ARG A 258 -16.27 3.54 36.72
CA ARG A 258 -15.77 4.86 37.18
C ARG A 258 -16.91 5.88 37.17
N ILE A 259 -17.92 5.61 38.03
CA ILE A 259 -19.21 6.34 38.03
C ILE A 259 -19.02 7.84 38.30
N ASP A 260 -18.11 8.19 39.23
CA ASP A 260 -17.88 9.60 39.63
C ASP A 260 -17.31 10.43 38.50
N GLU A 261 -16.46 9.84 37.60
CA GLU A 261 -15.92 10.50 36.42
C GLU A 261 -16.96 10.61 35.31
N ALA A 262 -17.97 9.76 35.28
CA ALA A 262 -19.04 9.80 34.26
C ALA A 262 -20.04 10.94 34.51
N LEU A 263 -20.11 11.44 35.77
CA LEU A 263 -21.02 12.50 36.21
C LEU A 263 -20.40 13.89 36.18
N SER A 264 -19.08 13.98 36.08
CA SER A 264 -18.32 15.23 35.98
C SER A 264 -18.17 15.73 34.53
#